data_db9c1b4bba3abf2e0176d120fa733c73
#
_entry.id   db9c1b4bba3abf2e0176d120fa733c73
#
_cell.length_a   1.000
_cell.length_b   1.000
_cell.length_c   1.000
_cell.angle_alpha   90.00
_cell.angle_beta   90.00
_cell.angle_gamma   90.00
#
_symmetry.space_group_name_H-M   'P 1'
#
loop_
_entity.id
_entity.type
_entity.pdbx_description
1 polymer ?
#
loop_
_entity_poly.entity_id
_entity_poly.type
_entity_poly.pdbx_seq_one_letter_code
_entity_poly.pdbx_strand_id
1 'polypeptide(L)'
;MAWTAPRTWVSSEVVTAALMNTHMRDNLLWLGRVGVDGWSSWTPAITASTDPTLGSGSSVSGKYAQVGRLVAYWAHVQFGTSGTNAGSGTYEFSLPVNNNNTTDNVIGGGTMFDSGPNTRYVCALERINAAEMRMIEAVSKTTVSSSSPFTPAASDVYKWWGVYESAS
;
A
#
# COMPACT_ATOMS: atom_id res chain seq x y z
N MET A 1 -14.48 15.47 -4.93
CA MET A 1 -14.58 16.02 -6.30
C MET A 1 -14.13 14.98 -7.28
N ALA A 2 -14.73 14.90 -8.44
CA ALA A 2 -14.33 13.99 -9.51
C ALA A 2 -13.62 14.78 -10.61
N TRP A 3 -12.76 14.11 -11.36
CA TRP A 3 -12.18 14.67 -12.57
C TRP A 3 -13.26 14.90 -13.61
N THR A 4 -13.29 16.10 -14.21
CA THR A 4 -14.18 16.42 -15.32
C THR A 4 -13.35 16.50 -16.60
N ALA A 5 -13.76 15.78 -17.65
CA ALA A 5 -13.08 15.82 -18.93
C ALA A 5 -12.92 17.27 -19.40
N PRO A 6 -11.71 17.70 -19.85
CA PRO A 6 -11.51 19.04 -20.40
C PRO A 6 -12.47 19.28 -21.58
N ARG A 7 -13.07 20.45 -21.63
CA ARG A 7 -13.95 20.84 -22.75
C ARG A 7 -13.16 21.62 -23.82
N THR A 8 -13.66 21.57 -25.04
CA THR A 8 -13.23 22.46 -26.10
C THR A 8 -13.98 23.79 -25.98
N TRP A 9 -13.23 24.88 -25.90
CA TRP A 9 -13.77 26.24 -25.89
C TRP A 9 -14.06 26.70 -27.32
N VAL A 10 -15.18 27.34 -27.55
CA VAL A 10 -15.54 27.89 -28.87
C VAL A 10 -15.36 29.40 -28.90
N SER A 11 -15.08 29.94 -30.09
CA SER A 11 -14.94 31.40 -30.28
C SER A 11 -16.17 32.13 -29.83
N SER A 12 -15.99 33.26 -29.14
CA SER A 12 -17.03 34.11 -28.58
C SER A 12 -17.89 33.48 -27.47
N GLU A 13 -17.48 32.35 -26.91
CA GLU A 13 -18.16 31.77 -25.75
C GLU A 13 -17.95 32.64 -24.51
N VAL A 14 -19.03 32.87 -23.76
CA VAL A 14 -18.95 33.57 -22.47
C VAL A 14 -18.47 32.56 -21.40
N VAL A 15 -17.28 32.81 -20.89
CA VAL A 15 -16.71 31.98 -19.81
C VAL A 15 -17.33 32.38 -18.48
N THR A 16 -18.21 31.56 -17.95
CA THR A 16 -18.83 31.77 -16.65
C THR A 16 -17.95 31.32 -15.50
N ALA A 17 -18.16 31.86 -14.30
CA ALA A 17 -17.46 31.39 -13.09
C ALA A 17 -17.71 29.88 -12.81
N ALA A 18 -18.91 29.36 -13.14
CA ALA A 18 -19.21 27.94 -13.00
C ALA A 18 -18.35 27.07 -13.92
N LEU A 19 -18.17 27.46 -15.18
CA LEU A 19 -17.31 26.77 -16.13
C LEU A 19 -15.85 26.78 -15.70
N MET A 20 -15.34 27.94 -15.25
CA MET A 20 -13.99 28.06 -14.73
C MET A 20 -13.78 27.20 -13.49
N ASN A 21 -14.73 27.20 -12.58
CA ASN A 21 -14.65 26.37 -11.38
C ASN A 21 -14.62 24.88 -11.73
N THR A 22 -15.49 24.40 -12.62
CA THR A 22 -15.58 22.98 -12.98
C THR A 22 -14.35 22.50 -13.75
N HIS A 23 -13.93 23.24 -14.78
CA HIS A 23 -12.92 22.73 -15.72
C HIS A 23 -11.49 23.14 -15.37
N MET A 24 -11.29 24.12 -14.52
CA MET A 24 -9.95 24.56 -14.09
C MET A 24 -9.74 24.29 -12.60
N ARG A 25 -10.44 25.03 -11.73
CA ARG A 25 -10.23 24.91 -10.29
C ARG A 25 -10.38 23.49 -9.78
N ASP A 26 -11.48 22.82 -10.12
CA ASP A 26 -11.80 21.52 -9.56
C ASP A 26 -10.88 20.42 -10.12
N ASN A 27 -10.46 20.53 -11.39
CA ASN A 27 -9.47 19.65 -11.96
C ASN A 27 -8.06 19.88 -11.38
N LEU A 28 -7.67 21.12 -11.15
CA LEU A 28 -6.40 21.43 -10.48
C LEU A 28 -6.41 20.94 -9.03
N LEU A 29 -7.51 21.09 -8.31
CA LEU A 29 -7.67 20.56 -6.95
C LEU A 29 -7.62 19.02 -6.95
N TRP A 30 -8.21 18.37 -7.97
CA TRP A 30 -8.14 16.92 -8.11
C TRP A 30 -6.69 16.43 -8.33
N LEU A 31 -5.92 17.08 -9.18
CA LEU A 31 -4.50 16.82 -9.37
C LEU A 31 -3.67 17.15 -8.13
N GLY A 32 -3.99 18.25 -7.45
CA GLY A 32 -3.30 18.68 -6.22
C GLY A 32 -3.49 17.74 -5.03
N ARG A 33 -4.49 16.86 -5.06
CA ARG A 33 -4.71 15.87 -4.01
C ARG A 33 -3.52 14.93 -3.76
N VAL A 34 -2.65 14.76 -4.74
CA VAL A 34 -1.42 13.97 -4.58
C VAL A 34 -0.35 14.72 -3.78
N GLY A 35 -0.39 16.06 -3.76
CA GLY A 35 0.66 16.89 -3.18
C GLY A 35 0.44 17.36 -1.74
N VAL A 36 -0.79 17.67 -1.34
CA VAL A 36 -1.05 18.35 -0.05
C VAL A 36 -1.98 17.54 0.85
N ASP A 37 -3.09 17.03 0.33
CA ASP A 37 -4.10 16.28 1.10
C ASP A 37 -4.43 14.92 0.47
N GLY A 38 -3.60 14.46 -0.47
CA GLY A 38 -3.92 13.34 -1.35
C GLY A 38 -3.73 11.95 -0.75
N TRP A 39 -3.19 11.84 0.45
CA TRP A 39 -2.97 10.56 1.08
C TRP A 39 -4.17 10.13 1.91
N SER A 40 -4.84 9.07 1.47
CA SER A 40 -5.88 8.39 2.25
C SER A 40 -5.26 7.41 3.22
N SER A 41 -5.81 7.32 4.42
CA SER A 41 -5.40 6.29 5.38
C SER A 41 -6.06 4.96 5.04
N TRP A 42 -5.34 3.86 5.28
CA TRP A 42 -5.86 2.50 5.23
C TRP A 42 -5.22 1.66 6.33
N THR A 43 -5.83 0.54 6.64
CA THR A 43 -5.33 -0.39 7.66
C THR A 43 -4.74 -1.60 6.95
N PRO A 44 -3.40 -1.71 6.85
CA PRO A 44 -2.78 -2.88 6.27
C PRO A 44 -3.04 -4.13 7.10
N ALA A 45 -3.21 -5.27 6.44
CA ALA A 45 -3.38 -6.56 7.07
C ALA A 45 -2.26 -7.52 6.62
N ILE A 46 -1.90 -8.42 7.53
CA ILE A 46 -1.08 -9.59 7.24
C ILE A 46 -1.97 -10.81 7.48
N THR A 47 -2.17 -11.61 6.46
CA THR A 47 -2.95 -12.85 6.50
C THR A 47 -2.06 -14.06 6.24
N ALA A 48 -2.51 -15.24 6.61
CA ALA A 48 -1.78 -16.49 6.41
C ALA A 48 -2.75 -17.68 6.53
N SER A 49 -2.26 -18.92 6.46
CA SER A 49 -3.09 -20.12 6.75
C SER A 49 -3.69 -20.06 8.16
N THR A 50 -2.92 -19.57 9.12
CA THR A 50 -3.41 -19.06 10.42
C THR A 50 -2.82 -17.70 10.60
N ASP A 51 -3.67 -16.69 10.71
CA ASP A 51 -3.24 -15.29 10.77
C ASP A 51 -2.34 -15.01 11.98
N PRO A 52 -1.34 -14.15 11.84
CA PRO A 52 -0.54 -13.73 12.98
C PRO A 52 -1.38 -12.90 13.95
N THR A 53 -1.11 -13.05 15.23
CA THR A 53 -1.64 -12.18 16.28
C THR A 53 -0.61 -11.10 16.59
N LEU A 54 -0.96 -9.86 16.33
CA LEU A 54 -0.02 -8.74 16.53
C LEU A 54 0.25 -8.42 18.00
N GLY A 55 -0.64 -8.80 18.91
CA GLY A 55 -0.46 -8.59 20.34
C GLY A 55 -0.78 -7.17 20.84
N SER A 56 -0.69 -6.98 22.16
CA SER A 56 -0.93 -5.70 22.81
C SER A 56 0.20 -4.71 22.54
N GLY A 57 -0.16 -3.45 22.29
CA GLY A 57 0.78 -2.40 21.93
C GLY A 57 1.30 -2.47 20.50
N SER A 58 0.66 -3.25 19.63
CA SER A 58 0.95 -3.27 18.19
C SER A 58 0.59 -1.93 17.53
N SER A 59 1.28 -1.61 16.45
CA SER A 59 1.01 -0.43 15.64
C SER A 59 0.80 -0.82 14.19
N VAL A 60 -0.31 -0.38 13.61
CA VAL A 60 -0.67 -0.63 12.22
C VAL A 60 -1.03 0.70 11.56
N SER A 61 -0.37 1.04 10.48
CA SER A 61 -0.67 2.25 9.73
C SER A 61 -0.30 2.10 8.26
N GLY A 62 -1.10 2.71 7.41
CA GLY A 62 -0.84 2.77 5.98
C GLY A 62 -1.46 4.01 5.37
N LYS A 63 -0.86 4.48 4.30
CA LYS A 63 -1.40 5.55 3.47
C LYS A 63 -1.23 5.22 2.00
N TYR A 64 -2.14 5.71 1.19
CA TYR A 64 -2.05 5.61 -0.26
C TYR A 64 -2.57 6.88 -0.92
N ALA A 65 -2.10 7.13 -2.12
CA ALA A 65 -2.61 8.16 -3.00
C ALA A 65 -2.93 7.53 -4.36
N GLN A 66 -4.04 7.95 -4.97
CA GLN A 66 -4.45 7.45 -6.28
C GLN A 66 -4.72 8.60 -7.23
N VAL A 67 -4.13 8.52 -8.42
CA VAL A 67 -4.39 9.44 -9.54
C VAL A 67 -4.74 8.61 -10.77
N GLY A 68 -6.00 8.68 -11.17
CA GLY A 68 -6.49 7.74 -12.17
C GLY A 68 -6.32 6.30 -11.70
N ARG A 69 -5.56 5.53 -12.46
CA ARG A 69 -5.24 4.14 -12.11
C ARG A 69 -3.91 3.97 -11.38
N LEU A 70 -3.11 5.01 -11.26
CA LEU A 70 -1.85 4.96 -10.53
C LEU A 70 -2.09 5.04 -9.02
N VAL A 71 -1.67 4.03 -8.29
CA VAL A 71 -1.72 3.97 -6.82
C VAL A 71 -0.30 3.93 -6.29
N ALA A 72 0.07 4.93 -5.48
CA ALA A 72 1.26 4.91 -4.65
C ALA A 72 0.85 4.62 -3.20
N TYR A 73 1.61 3.80 -2.47
CA TYR A 73 1.24 3.39 -1.12
C TYR A 73 2.45 3.11 -0.24
N TRP A 74 2.23 3.19 1.07
CA TRP A 74 3.14 2.66 2.07
C TRP A 74 2.36 2.10 3.26
N ALA A 75 2.98 1.16 3.97
CA ALA A 75 2.42 0.51 5.13
C ALA A 75 3.48 0.22 6.18
N HIS A 76 3.02 0.15 7.42
CA HIS A 76 3.80 -0.16 8.60
C HIS A 76 2.97 -1.05 9.52
N VAL A 77 3.53 -2.18 9.90
CA VAL A 77 2.97 -3.08 10.91
C VAL A 77 4.08 -3.39 11.90
N GLN A 78 3.83 -3.12 13.17
CA GLN A 78 4.71 -3.50 14.27
C GLN A 78 3.98 -4.45 15.19
N PHE A 79 4.60 -5.57 15.49
CA PHE A 79 4.14 -6.48 16.51
C PHE A 79 4.24 -5.83 17.89
N GLY A 80 3.27 -6.10 18.72
CA GLY A 80 3.20 -5.55 20.07
C GLY A 80 4.26 -6.14 21.01
N THR A 81 4.18 -5.77 22.26
CA THR A 81 5.17 -6.20 23.26
C THR A 81 4.77 -7.48 24.02
N SER A 82 3.51 -7.91 23.91
CA SER A 82 3.02 -9.13 24.55
C SER A 82 1.84 -9.75 23.80
N GLY A 83 1.67 -11.06 23.95
CA GLY A 83 0.58 -11.80 23.30
C GLY A 83 0.72 -11.91 21.79
N THR A 84 1.93 -11.75 21.26
CA THR A 84 2.23 -11.94 19.84
C THR A 84 2.28 -13.41 19.47
N ASN A 85 1.81 -13.74 18.27
CA ASN A 85 1.91 -15.08 17.70
C ASN A 85 2.16 -14.94 16.20
N ALA A 86 3.11 -15.70 15.68
CA ALA A 86 3.45 -15.67 14.26
C ALA A 86 2.38 -16.33 13.34
N GLY A 87 1.42 -17.04 13.90
CA GLY A 87 0.49 -17.85 13.11
C GLY A 87 1.18 -18.99 12.38
N SER A 88 0.72 -19.32 11.19
CA SER A 88 1.35 -20.38 10.36
C SER A 88 1.15 -20.13 8.87
N GLY A 89 2.14 -20.51 8.06
CA GLY A 89 2.10 -20.44 6.61
C GLY A 89 2.78 -19.20 6.03
N THR A 90 2.62 -19.04 4.73
CA THR A 90 3.11 -17.86 3.98
C THR A 90 2.30 -16.64 4.34
N TYR A 91 2.96 -15.51 4.49
CA TYR A 91 2.29 -14.24 4.73
C TYR A 91 1.85 -13.58 3.42
N GLU A 92 0.61 -13.13 3.44
CA GLU A 92 0.01 -12.31 2.41
C GLU A 92 -0.28 -10.91 2.99
N PHE A 93 -0.02 -9.90 2.21
CA PHE A 93 -0.10 -8.51 2.63
C PHE A 93 -1.17 -7.80 1.81
N SER A 94 -2.12 -7.15 2.46
CA SER A 94 -3.19 -6.45 1.76
C SER A 94 -2.69 -5.27 0.94
N LEU A 95 -3.40 -4.95 -0.14
CA LEU A 95 -3.27 -3.73 -0.93
C LEU A 95 -4.37 -2.73 -0.55
N PRO A 96 -4.12 -1.41 -0.62
CA PRO A 96 -5.13 -0.39 -0.31
C PRO A 96 -6.29 -0.32 -1.33
N VAL A 97 -6.01 -0.67 -2.56
CA VAL A 97 -6.96 -0.66 -3.70
C VAL A 97 -6.68 -1.89 -4.55
N ASN A 98 -7.73 -2.49 -5.13
CA ASN A 98 -7.54 -3.65 -5.99
C ASN A 98 -6.65 -3.34 -7.19
N ASN A 99 -5.65 -4.18 -7.40
CA ASN A 99 -4.73 -4.11 -8.52
C ASN A 99 -5.37 -4.72 -9.78
N ASN A 100 -5.18 -4.10 -10.93
CA ASN A 100 -5.68 -4.59 -12.23
C ASN A 100 -4.66 -5.44 -13.00
N ASN A 101 -3.41 -5.42 -12.61
CA ASN A 101 -2.38 -6.10 -13.37
C ASN A 101 -2.50 -7.63 -13.23
N THR A 102 -2.70 -8.31 -14.35
CA THR A 102 -2.85 -9.77 -14.40
C THR A 102 -1.51 -10.50 -14.64
N THR A 103 -0.47 -9.78 -14.99
CA THR A 103 0.73 -10.40 -15.55
C THR A 103 2.00 -10.21 -14.77
N ASP A 104 2.05 -9.41 -13.76
CA ASP A 104 3.25 -9.29 -12.93
C ASP A 104 3.46 -8.01 -12.19
N ASN A 105 4.06 -7.96 -11.20
CA ASN A 105 4.56 -8.83 -10.31
C ASN A 105 5.38 -8.18 -9.25
N VAL A 106 6.43 -7.46 -9.51
CA VAL A 106 7.08 -6.63 -8.50
C VAL A 106 6.39 -5.28 -8.47
N ILE A 107 5.62 -5.05 -7.44
CA ILE A 107 4.81 -3.83 -7.25
C ILE A 107 5.37 -2.92 -6.15
N GLY A 108 6.57 -3.21 -5.67
CA GLY A 108 7.25 -2.40 -4.67
C GLY A 108 8.37 -3.13 -3.95
N GLY A 109 8.78 -2.54 -2.86
CA GLY A 109 9.78 -3.08 -1.95
C GLY A 109 9.33 -3.03 -0.49
N GLY A 110 10.05 -3.75 0.35
CA GLY A 110 9.76 -3.77 1.78
C GLY A 110 11.01 -4.02 2.61
N THR A 111 10.88 -3.77 3.89
CA THR A 111 11.89 -4.14 4.88
C THR A 111 11.21 -4.79 6.07
N MET A 112 11.87 -5.79 6.63
CA MET A 112 11.52 -6.36 7.92
C MET A 112 12.62 -6.10 8.92
N PHE A 113 12.26 -5.91 10.14
CA PHE A 113 13.17 -5.73 11.26
C PHE A 113 12.87 -6.77 12.32
N ASP A 114 13.80 -7.68 12.54
CA ASP A 114 13.81 -8.62 13.65
C ASP A 114 14.49 -7.93 14.84
N SER A 115 13.70 -7.63 15.84
CA SER A 115 14.13 -6.82 16.98
C SER A 115 15.06 -7.58 17.92
N GLY A 116 14.93 -8.88 18.02
CA GLY A 116 15.74 -9.73 18.88
C GLY A 116 17.23 -9.68 18.52
N PRO A 117 17.65 -10.10 17.33
CA PRO A 117 19.03 -10.02 16.87
C PRO A 117 19.40 -8.65 16.28
N ASN A 118 18.48 -7.66 16.27
CA ASN A 118 18.65 -6.34 15.64
C ASN A 118 19.03 -6.43 14.14
N THR A 119 18.36 -7.30 13.41
CA THR A 119 18.65 -7.60 12.00
C THR A 119 17.58 -7.04 11.07
N ARG A 120 18.00 -6.56 9.91
CA ARG A 120 17.10 -6.05 8.87
C ARG A 120 17.18 -6.90 7.62
N TYR A 121 16.01 -7.14 7.02
CA TYR A 121 15.84 -7.87 5.78
C TYR A 121 15.21 -6.97 4.74
N VAL A 122 15.68 -7.04 3.50
CA VAL A 122 15.10 -6.31 2.36
C VAL A 122 14.29 -7.28 1.52
N CYS A 123 13.13 -6.84 1.07
CA CYS A 123 12.21 -7.67 0.31
C CYS A 123 11.74 -6.98 -0.97
N ALA A 124 11.49 -7.77 -2.00
CA ALA A 124 10.64 -7.40 -3.12
C ALA A 124 9.18 -7.74 -2.79
N LEU A 125 8.26 -6.99 -3.35
CA LEU A 125 6.82 -7.25 -3.24
C LEU A 125 6.29 -7.80 -4.54
N GLU A 126 5.78 -9.01 -4.51
CA GLU A 126 5.11 -9.65 -5.63
C GLU A 126 3.60 -9.70 -5.41
N ARG A 127 2.86 -9.33 -6.44
CA ARG A 127 1.42 -9.50 -6.46
C ARG A 127 1.06 -10.99 -6.53
N ILE A 128 0.05 -11.41 -5.78
CA ILE A 128 -0.51 -12.77 -5.87
C ILE A 128 -1.95 -12.77 -6.39
N ASN A 129 -2.73 -11.75 -6.08
CA ASN A 129 -4.10 -11.58 -6.59
C ASN A 129 -4.47 -10.08 -6.65
N ALA A 130 -5.73 -9.76 -6.90
CA ALA A 130 -6.17 -8.37 -7.01
C ALA A 130 -6.00 -7.55 -5.72
N ALA A 131 -6.10 -8.17 -4.56
CA ALA A 131 -6.15 -7.51 -3.27
C ALA A 131 -4.90 -7.71 -2.40
N GLU A 132 -4.01 -8.65 -2.81
CA GLU A 132 -2.93 -9.14 -1.96
C GLU A 132 -1.61 -9.30 -2.71
N MET A 133 -0.55 -9.20 -1.96
CA MET A 133 0.83 -9.40 -2.39
C MET A 133 1.59 -10.23 -1.35
N ARG A 134 2.74 -10.74 -1.74
CA ARG A 134 3.69 -11.41 -0.84
C ARG A 134 5.04 -10.69 -0.86
N MET A 135 5.81 -10.88 0.20
CA MET A 135 7.20 -10.45 0.26
C MET A 135 8.13 -11.60 -0.10
N ILE A 136 9.12 -11.32 -0.92
CA ILE A 136 10.25 -12.23 -1.20
C ILE A 136 11.50 -11.60 -0.60
N GLU A 137 12.14 -12.30 0.33
CA GLU A 137 13.39 -11.84 0.93
C GLU A 137 14.52 -11.87 -0.11
N ALA A 138 15.29 -10.77 -0.22
CA ALA A 138 16.16 -10.51 -1.37
C ALA A 138 17.43 -11.41 -1.38
N VAL A 139 17.93 -11.85 -0.23
CA VAL A 139 19.15 -12.65 -0.12
C VAL A 139 18.84 -14.14 -0.24
N SER A 140 17.92 -14.64 0.58
CA SER A 140 17.53 -16.05 0.57
C SER A 140 16.61 -16.40 -0.61
N LYS A 141 15.98 -15.40 -1.23
CA LYS A 141 14.96 -15.56 -2.28
C LYS A 141 13.76 -16.40 -1.83
N THR A 142 13.51 -16.44 -0.54
CA THR A 142 12.38 -17.17 0.04
C THR A 142 11.18 -16.26 0.27
N THR A 143 9.99 -16.81 0.13
CA THR A 143 8.75 -16.11 0.50
C THR A 143 8.69 -15.94 2.02
N VAL A 144 8.34 -14.74 2.45
CA VAL A 144 8.15 -14.42 3.86
C VAL A 144 6.98 -15.20 4.44
N SER A 145 7.19 -15.79 5.60
CA SER A 145 6.24 -16.66 6.28
C SER A 145 6.32 -16.50 7.81
N SER A 146 5.53 -17.29 8.51
CA SER A 146 5.56 -17.38 9.97
C SER A 146 6.90 -17.88 10.56
N SER A 147 7.84 -18.35 9.72
CA SER A 147 9.14 -18.86 10.15
C SER A 147 10.31 -18.45 9.25
N SER A 148 10.07 -17.71 8.18
CA SER A 148 11.11 -17.29 7.23
C SER A 148 10.96 -15.80 6.88
N PRO A 149 12.06 -15.03 6.87
CA PRO A 149 13.44 -15.37 7.24
C PRO A 149 13.69 -15.48 8.75
N PHE A 150 12.71 -15.14 9.56
CA PHE A 150 12.68 -15.27 11.01
C PHE A 150 11.25 -15.53 11.50
N THR A 151 11.08 -16.00 12.73
CA THR A 151 9.76 -16.14 13.35
C THR A 151 9.37 -14.81 13.99
N PRO A 152 8.30 -14.14 13.53
CA PRO A 152 7.89 -12.85 14.10
C PRO A 152 7.61 -12.95 15.60
N ALA A 153 8.11 -11.98 16.34
CA ALA A 153 8.05 -11.87 17.78
C ALA A 153 7.70 -10.44 18.21
N ALA A 154 7.77 -10.18 19.50
CA ALA A 154 7.49 -8.87 20.08
C ALA A 154 8.40 -7.78 19.50
N SER A 155 7.81 -6.63 19.18
CA SER A 155 8.47 -5.44 18.64
C SER A 155 9.06 -5.56 17.22
N ASP A 156 8.83 -6.67 16.53
CA ASP A 156 9.25 -6.82 15.15
C ASP A 156 8.43 -5.93 14.23
N VAL A 157 9.05 -5.47 13.14
CA VAL A 157 8.46 -4.47 12.25
C VAL A 157 8.49 -4.90 10.81
N TYR A 158 7.37 -4.76 10.15
CA TYR A 158 7.21 -4.90 8.70
C TYR A 158 6.87 -3.56 8.10
N LYS A 159 7.59 -3.15 7.06
CA LYS A 159 7.32 -1.93 6.28
C LYS A 159 7.35 -2.27 4.82
N TRP A 160 6.40 -1.72 4.07
CA TRP A 160 6.38 -1.90 2.62
C TRP A 160 5.80 -0.68 1.92
N TRP A 161 6.19 -0.52 0.68
CA TRP A 161 5.78 0.59 -0.16
C TRP A 161 5.84 0.17 -1.63
N GLY A 162 5.13 0.88 -2.45
CA GLY A 162 5.18 0.61 -3.88
C GLY A 162 4.27 1.49 -4.70
N VAL A 163 4.24 1.15 -5.98
CA VAL A 163 3.38 1.79 -6.97
C VAL A 163 2.83 0.71 -7.88
N TYR A 164 1.54 0.77 -8.18
CA TYR A 164 0.89 -0.17 -9.10
C TYR A 164 -0.31 0.48 -9.81
N GLU A 165 -0.84 -0.22 -10.80
CA GLU A 165 -2.05 0.16 -11.50
C GLU A 165 -3.28 -0.48 -10.86
N SER A 166 -4.28 0.32 -10.49
CA SER A 166 -5.54 -0.15 -9.93
C SER A 166 -6.47 -0.74 -11.00
N ALA A 167 -7.44 -1.56 -10.56
CA ALA A 167 -8.47 -2.14 -11.42
C ALA A 167 -9.48 -1.10 -11.94
N SER A 168 -9.61 0.04 -11.29
CA SER A 168 -10.55 1.11 -11.65
C SER A 168 -9.96 2.49 -11.35
#